data_48e6ef4895ca164250100576cd58acb4
#
_entry.id   48e6ef4895ca164250100576cd58acb4
#
_cell.length_a   1.000
_cell.length_b   1.000
_cell.length_c   1.000
_cell.angle_alpha   90.00
_cell.angle_beta   90.00
_cell.angle_gamma   90.00
#
_symmetry.space_group_name_H-M   'P 1'
#
loop_
_entity.id
_entity.type
_entity.pdbx_description
1 polymer ?
#
loop_
_entity_poly.entity_id
_entity_poly.type
_entity_poly.pdbx_seq_one_letter_code
_entity_poly.pdbx_strand_id
1 'polypeptide(L)'
;NLPFQTQTFIYINDAMEMLKTSSLMSAIRDKELATQIIKTYNAIKGSYETFNSFMEIKQKKVDKLINKPEVQKFLTNDADYSTAEEWTFFFKFPEGIQLIQQIYFTHDSPTRMYNRFIKQIDETASAIDEFYK
;
A
#
# COMPACT_ATOMS: atom_id res chain seq x y z
N ASN A 1 14.91 -8.42 -7.26
CA ASN A 1 14.04 -7.73 -6.27
C ASN A 1 13.74 -8.70 -5.14
N LEU A 2 14.47 -8.54 -4.02
CA LEU A 2 14.28 -9.37 -2.85
C LEU A 2 12.89 -9.14 -2.24
N PRO A 3 12.21 -10.20 -1.77
CA PRO A 3 10.87 -10.11 -1.18
C PRO A 3 10.82 -9.27 0.11
N PHE A 4 11.98 -8.80 0.56
CA PHE A 4 12.15 -7.99 1.76
C PHE A 4 11.92 -6.50 1.56
N GLN A 5 11.83 -6.02 0.31
CA GLN A 5 11.56 -4.61 0.05
C GLN A 5 10.14 -4.26 0.47
N THR A 6 10.01 -3.29 1.34
CA THR A 6 8.75 -2.65 1.69
C THR A 6 8.63 -1.38 0.89
N GLN A 7 7.54 -1.25 0.10
CA GLN A 7 7.20 0.02 -0.54
C GLN A 7 6.30 0.80 0.41
N THR A 8 6.70 2.02 0.74
CA THR A 8 5.83 2.96 1.45
C THR A 8 5.07 3.80 0.44
N PHE A 9 3.75 3.81 0.57
CA PHE A 9 2.89 4.73 -0.16
C PHE A 9 2.68 5.97 0.72
N ILE A 10 2.97 7.16 0.18
CA ILE A 10 2.74 8.42 0.88
C ILE A 10 1.38 8.95 0.42
N TYR A 11 0.44 9.01 1.34
CA TYR A 11 -0.86 9.61 1.12
C TYR A 11 -0.82 11.09 1.50
N ILE A 12 -0.94 11.97 0.50
CA ILE A 12 -0.98 13.42 0.72
C ILE A 12 -2.45 13.83 0.74
N ASN A 13 -2.94 14.24 1.92
CA ASN A 13 -4.34 14.61 2.10
C ASN A 13 -4.55 16.11 2.38
N ASP A 14 -3.50 16.91 2.33
CA ASP A 14 -3.52 18.32 2.73
C ASP A 14 -4.61 19.12 2.01
N ALA A 15 -4.76 18.92 0.71
CA ALA A 15 -5.80 19.58 -0.08
C ALA A 15 -7.21 19.24 0.40
N MET A 16 -7.45 17.98 0.80
CA MET A 16 -8.77 17.55 1.29
C MET A 16 -9.04 18.05 2.71
N GLU A 17 -8.04 18.04 3.58
CA GLU A 17 -8.20 18.62 4.92
C GLU A 17 -8.44 20.13 4.84
N MET A 18 -7.75 20.83 3.94
CA MET A 18 -8.05 22.24 3.63
C MET A 18 -9.46 22.42 3.09
N LEU A 19 -9.92 21.55 2.21
CA LEU A 19 -11.27 21.60 1.65
C LEU A 19 -12.35 21.35 2.73
N LYS A 20 -12.12 20.41 3.66
CA LYS A 20 -13.03 20.09 4.77
C LYS A 20 -13.06 21.18 5.84
N THR A 21 -11.91 21.76 6.17
CA THR A 21 -11.80 22.80 7.21
C THR A 21 -12.20 24.18 6.71
N SER A 22 -12.09 24.41 5.40
CA SER A 22 -12.60 25.62 4.76
C SER A 22 -14.12 25.51 4.52
N SER A 23 -14.80 26.62 4.42
CA SER A 23 -16.21 26.66 4.01
C SER A 23 -16.44 26.22 2.54
N LEU A 24 -15.40 25.83 1.82
CA LEU A 24 -15.46 25.50 0.39
C LEU A 24 -16.34 24.28 0.11
N MET A 25 -16.32 23.25 1.00
CA MET A 25 -17.23 22.10 0.84
C MET A 25 -18.71 22.50 0.94
N SER A 26 -19.04 23.46 1.80
CA SER A 26 -20.41 23.98 1.90
C SER A 26 -20.80 24.88 0.72
N ALA A 27 -19.82 25.43 0.02
CA ALA A 27 -20.05 26.24 -1.20
C ALA A 27 -20.37 25.39 -2.43
N ILE A 28 -20.09 24.09 -2.42
CA ILE A 28 -20.50 23.17 -3.49
C ILE A 28 -22.04 23.04 -3.45
N ARG A 29 -22.70 23.60 -4.48
CA ARG A 29 -24.18 23.64 -4.56
C ARG A 29 -24.77 22.25 -4.73
N ASP A 30 -24.08 21.40 -5.53
CA ASP A 30 -24.49 20.01 -5.74
C ASP A 30 -24.05 19.15 -4.56
N LYS A 31 -25.06 18.72 -3.78
CA LYS A 31 -24.84 17.87 -2.60
C LYS A 31 -24.43 16.45 -2.95
N GLU A 32 -24.82 15.95 -4.13
CA GLU A 32 -24.42 14.62 -4.59
C GLU A 32 -22.96 14.62 -4.98
N LEU A 33 -22.50 15.63 -5.72
CA LEU A 33 -21.10 15.82 -6.07
C LEU A 33 -20.23 15.96 -4.83
N ALA A 34 -20.63 16.80 -3.86
CA ALA A 34 -19.91 16.96 -2.60
C ALA A 34 -19.79 15.61 -1.87
N THR A 35 -20.86 14.84 -1.81
CA THR A 35 -20.88 13.51 -1.18
C THR A 35 -19.97 12.53 -1.91
N GLN A 36 -19.96 12.54 -3.25
CA GLN A 36 -19.10 11.67 -4.06
C GLN A 36 -17.61 11.98 -3.81
N ILE A 37 -17.22 13.25 -3.78
CA ILE A 37 -15.87 13.68 -3.46
C ILE A 37 -15.43 13.12 -2.10
N ILE A 38 -16.26 13.30 -1.06
CA ILE A 38 -15.98 12.81 0.29
C ILE A 38 -15.85 11.28 0.32
N LYS A 39 -16.76 10.57 -0.33
CA LYS A 39 -16.75 9.10 -0.38
C LYS A 39 -15.49 8.57 -1.07
N THR A 40 -15.11 9.14 -2.21
CA THR A 40 -13.89 8.77 -2.93
C THR A 40 -12.67 8.95 -2.06
N TYR A 41 -12.58 10.08 -1.39
CA TYR A 41 -11.47 10.39 -0.51
C TYR A 41 -11.36 9.43 0.68
N ASN A 42 -12.48 9.17 1.36
CA ASN A 42 -12.52 8.25 2.49
C ASN A 42 -12.21 6.81 2.07
N ALA A 43 -12.62 6.38 0.88
CA ALA A 43 -12.28 5.07 0.35
C ALA A 43 -10.76 4.93 0.10
N ILE A 44 -10.13 5.95 -0.47
CA ILE A 44 -8.68 5.99 -0.70
C ILE A 44 -7.94 5.97 0.64
N LYS A 45 -8.35 6.81 1.59
CA LYS A 45 -7.75 6.89 2.93
C LYS A 45 -7.83 5.55 3.67
N GLY A 46 -9.00 4.93 3.74
CA GLY A 46 -9.19 3.65 4.44
C GLY A 46 -8.37 2.52 3.83
N SER A 47 -8.25 2.50 2.51
CA SER A 47 -7.40 1.51 1.83
C SER A 47 -5.91 1.77 2.03
N TYR A 48 -5.49 3.03 2.08
CA TYR A 48 -4.13 3.41 2.43
C TYR A 48 -3.76 2.95 3.84
N GLU A 49 -4.62 3.20 4.83
CA GLU A 49 -4.42 2.78 6.21
C GLU A 49 -4.30 1.25 6.31
N THR A 50 -5.17 0.52 5.60
CA THR A 50 -5.12 -0.95 5.53
C THR A 50 -3.82 -1.43 4.90
N PHE A 51 -3.39 -0.83 3.80
CA PHE A 51 -2.14 -1.18 3.13
C PHE A 51 -0.92 -0.93 4.02
N ASN A 52 -0.86 0.21 4.70
CA ASN A 52 0.24 0.54 5.60
C ASN A 52 0.31 -0.42 6.78
N SER A 53 -0.82 -0.73 7.42
CA SER A 53 -0.87 -1.72 8.50
C SER A 53 -0.33 -3.08 8.03
N PHE A 54 -0.66 -3.46 6.81
CA PHE A 54 -0.16 -4.69 6.20
C PHE A 54 1.36 -4.64 5.97
N MET A 55 1.88 -3.52 5.47
CA MET A 55 3.32 -3.32 5.27
C MET A 55 4.09 -3.31 6.60
N GLU A 56 3.53 -2.74 7.66
CA GLU A 56 4.12 -2.80 9.00
C GLU A 56 4.22 -4.24 9.52
N ILE A 57 3.18 -5.05 9.33
CA ILE A 57 3.20 -6.47 9.71
C ILE A 57 4.27 -7.22 8.91
N LYS A 58 4.38 -6.94 7.61
CA LYS A 58 5.43 -7.50 6.75
C LYS A 58 6.81 -7.10 7.26
N GLN A 59 7.02 -5.81 7.53
CA GLN A 59 8.31 -5.31 8.02
C GLN A 59 8.72 -5.99 9.33
N LYS A 60 7.82 -6.12 10.29
CA LYS A 60 8.10 -6.82 11.55
C LYS A 60 8.53 -8.28 11.34
N LYS A 61 7.99 -8.97 10.34
CA LYS A 61 8.41 -10.33 9.98
C LYS A 61 9.78 -10.34 9.32
N VAL A 62 10.04 -9.39 8.43
CA VAL A 62 11.36 -9.19 7.81
C VAL A 62 12.41 -8.95 8.90
N ASP A 63 12.15 -8.01 9.82
CA ASP A 63 13.07 -7.67 10.90
C ASP A 63 13.40 -8.88 11.79
N LYS A 64 12.40 -9.68 12.13
CA LYS A 64 12.60 -10.92 12.89
C LYS A 64 13.46 -11.93 12.14
N LEU A 65 13.31 -12.01 10.81
CA LEU A 65 14.07 -12.92 9.98
C LEU A 65 15.50 -12.45 9.81
N ILE A 66 15.72 -11.20 9.42
CA ILE A 66 17.06 -10.68 9.15
C ILE A 66 17.92 -10.54 10.41
N ASN A 67 17.32 -10.42 11.59
CA ASN A 67 18.05 -10.35 12.86
C ASN A 67 18.53 -11.72 13.38
N LYS A 68 18.25 -12.82 12.69
CA LYS A 68 18.78 -14.13 13.04
C LYS A 68 20.27 -14.22 12.66
N PRO A 69 21.15 -14.72 13.55
CA PRO A 69 22.59 -14.79 13.27
C PRO A 69 22.91 -15.56 11.98
N GLU A 70 22.19 -16.64 11.71
CA GLU A 70 22.37 -17.45 10.50
C GLU A 70 22.01 -16.68 9.24
N VAL A 71 20.96 -15.85 9.29
CA VAL A 71 20.54 -14.99 8.18
C VAL A 71 21.52 -13.86 7.97
N GLN A 72 21.99 -13.23 9.03
CA GLN A 72 23.05 -12.21 8.95
C GLN A 72 24.31 -12.78 8.29
N LYS A 73 24.76 -13.95 8.73
CA LYS A 73 25.90 -14.63 8.14
C LYS A 73 25.71 -14.95 6.66
N PHE A 74 24.49 -15.36 6.25
CA PHE A 74 24.17 -15.63 4.85
C PHE A 74 24.20 -14.35 4.02
N LEU A 75 23.60 -13.25 4.52
CA LEU A 75 23.52 -11.96 3.82
C LEU A 75 24.87 -11.25 3.70
N THR A 76 25.80 -11.50 4.61
CA THR A 76 27.16 -10.91 4.60
C THR A 76 28.18 -11.78 3.87
N ASN A 77 27.80 -12.95 3.39
CA ASN A 77 28.68 -13.80 2.60
C ASN A 77 28.72 -13.28 1.15
N ASP A 78 29.93 -13.05 0.63
CA ASP A 78 30.17 -12.60 -0.74
C ASP A 78 29.92 -13.68 -1.81
N ALA A 79 29.36 -14.81 -1.43
CA ALA A 79 29.01 -15.86 -2.38
C ALA A 79 27.86 -15.40 -3.29
N ASP A 80 28.02 -15.62 -4.57
CA ASP A 80 26.98 -15.34 -5.58
C ASP A 80 25.93 -16.46 -5.55
N TYR A 81 24.92 -16.28 -4.73
CA TYR A 81 23.82 -17.24 -4.62
C TYR A 81 22.80 -17.02 -5.75
N SER A 82 22.36 -18.11 -6.35
CA SER A 82 21.19 -18.06 -7.22
C SER A 82 19.91 -17.72 -6.44
N THR A 83 18.93 -17.13 -7.10
CA THR A 83 17.62 -16.83 -6.49
C THR A 83 16.99 -18.07 -5.82
N ALA A 84 17.16 -19.25 -6.43
CA ALA A 84 16.63 -20.50 -5.89
C ALA A 84 17.31 -20.92 -4.58
N GLU A 85 18.63 -20.70 -4.46
CA GLU A 85 19.38 -20.98 -3.23
C GLU A 85 18.99 -20.01 -2.12
N GLU A 86 18.83 -18.72 -2.43
CA GLU A 86 18.33 -17.73 -1.48
C GLU A 86 16.94 -18.13 -0.94
N TRP A 87 16.01 -18.46 -1.79
CA TRP A 87 14.67 -18.90 -1.38
C TRP A 87 14.73 -20.16 -0.54
N THR A 88 15.52 -21.16 -0.95
CA THR A 88 15.70 -22.40 -0.20
C THR A 88 16.28 -22.14 1.19
N PHE A 89 17.19 -21.19 1.32
CA PHE A 89 17.72 -20.80 2.61
C PHE A 89 16.64 -20.18 3.51
N PHE A 90 15.88 -19.21 3.01
CA PHE A 90 14.84 -18.55 3.79
C PHE A 90 13.68 -19.47 4.18
N PHE A 91 13.37 -20.48 3.38
CA PHE A 91 12.36 -21.51 3.72
C PHE A 91 12.72 -22.37 4.92
N LYS A 92 13.97 -22.36 5.39
CA LYS A 92 14.36 -23.06 6.62
C LYS A 92 13.81 -22.43 7.90
N PHE A 93 13.36 -21.18 7.80
CA PHE A 93 12.86 -20.40 8.93
C PHE A 93 11.34 -20.26 8.88
N PRO A 94 10.63 -20.48 10.02
CA PRO A 94 9.17 -20.28 10.06
C PRO A 94 8.74 -18.86 9.62
N GLU A 95 9.51 -17.84 9.98
CA GLU A 95 9.26 -16.45 9.59
C GLU A 95 9.40 -16.26 8.07
N GLY A 96 10.36 -16.93 7.46
CA GLY A 96 10.55 -16.92 6.00
C GLY A 96 9.34 -17.54 5.28
N ILE A 97 8.88 -18.70 5.74
CA ILE A 97 7.69 -19.36 5.21
C ILE A 97 6.45 -18.44 5.33
N GLN A 98 6.25 -17.85 6.52
CA GLN A 98 5.13 -16.94 6.74
C GLN A 98 5.19 -15.69 5.86
N LEU A 99 6.38 -15.15 5.64
CA LEU A 99 6.59 -14.00 4.77
C LEU A 99 6.23 -14.34 3.32
N ILE A 100 6.67 -15.48 2.82
CA ILE A 100 6.39 -15.95 1.47
C ILE A 100 4.89 -16.21 1.27
N GLN A 101 4.24 -16.89 2.23
CA GLN A 101 2.79 -17.09 2.20
C GLN A 101 2.05 -15.74 2.15
N GLN A 102 2.47 -14.78 2.95
CA GLN A 102 1.88 -13.44 2.95
C GLN A 102 2.04 -12.76 1.59
N ILE A 103 3.23 -12.84 0.97
CA ILE A 103 3.50 -12.29 -0.36
C ILE A 103 2.61 -12.97 -1.41
N TYR A 104 2.53 -14.30 -1.39
CA TYR A 104 1.72 -15.06 -2.33
C TYR A 104 0.24 -14.66 -2.29
N PHE A 105 -0.34 -14.58 -1.09
CA PHE A 105 -1.76 -14.22 -0.94
C PHE A 105 -2.06 -12.74 -1.26
N THR A 106 -1.06 -11.88 -1.31
CA THR A 106 -1.26 -10.43 -1.40
C THR A 106 -0.62 -9.80 -2.62
N HIS A 107 0.10 -10.56 -3.46
CA HIS A 107 0.86 -9.99 -4.58
C HIS A 107 -0.02 -9.21 -5.58
N ASP A 108 -1.26 -9.64 -5.83
CA ASP A 108 -2.21 -8.95 -6.71
C ASP A 108 -3.02 -7.84 -6.02
N SER A 109 -3.00 -7.82 -4.70
CA SER A 109 -3.85 -6.93 -3.90
C SER A 109 -3.52 -5.45 -4.14
N PRO A 110 -2.25 -5.02 -4.16
CA PRO A 110 -1.90 -3.64 -4.46
C PRO A 110 -2.35 -3.20 -5.85
N THR A 111 -2.12 -4.01 -6.88
CA THR A 111 -2.50 -3.68 -8.26
C THR A 111 -4.00 -3.49 -8.39
N ARG A 112 -4.80 -4.41 -7.81
CA ARG A 112 -6.26 -4.29 -7.80
C ARG A 112 -6.74 -3.07 -7.04
N MET A 113 -6.11 -2.76 -5.93
CA MET A 113 -6.40 -1.58 -5.12
C MET A 113 -6.11 -0.28 -5.90
N TYR A 114 -4.95 -0.17 -6.54
CA TYR A 114 -4.59 1.00 -7.34
C TYR A 114 -5.52 1.19 -8.54
N ASN A 115 -5.85 0.13 -9.27
CA ASN A 115 -6.78 0.22 -10.38
C ASN A 115 -8.18 0.68 -9.94
N ARG A 116 -8.64 0.23 -8.78
CA ARG A 116 -9.88 0.71 -8.19
C ARG A 116 -9.83 2.19 -7.83
N PHE A 117 -8.70 2.66 -7.29
CA PHE A 117 -8.54 4.08 -6.95
C PHE A 117 -8.51 4.96 -8.18
N ILE A 118 -7.73 4.58 -9.20
CA ILE A 118 -7.68 5.31 -10.46
C ILE A 118 -9.10 5.46 -11.02
N LYS A 119 -9.84 4.36 -11.09
CA LYS A 119 -11.23 4.40 -11.56
C LYS A 119 -12.13 5.35 -10.74
N GLN A 120 -12.05 5.30 -9.41
CA GLN A 120 -12.84 6.18 -8.54
C GLN A 120 -12.46 7.66 -8.70
N ILE A 121 -11.17 7.94 -8.88
CA ILE A 121 -10.67 9.30 -9.12
C ILE A 121 -11.18 9.81 -10.45
N ASP A 122 -11.08 9.02 -11.52
CA ASP A 122 -11.53 9.39 -12.87
C ASP A 122 -13.03 9.63 -12.92
N GLU A 123 -13.83 8.79 -12.28
CA GLU A 123 -15.28 8.96 -12.16
C GLU A 123 -15.63 10.26 -11.41
N THR A 124 -14.90 10.58 -10.34
CA THR A 124 -15.13 11.80 -9.58
C THR A 124 -14.66 13.05 -10.33
N ALA A 125 -13.52 12.98 -11.01
CA ALA A 125 -13.03 14.08 -11.85
C ALA A 125 -14.01 14.37 -13.00
N SER A 126 -14.52 13.32 -13.66
CA SER A 126 -15.54 13.47 -14.71
C SER A 126 -16.82 14.14 -14.20
N ALA A 127 -17.29 13.75 -13.02
CA ALA A 127 -18.46 14.37 -12.39
C ALA A 127 -18.23 15.86 -12.07
N ILE A 128 -17.03 16.23 -11.66
CA ILE A 128 -16.65 17.62 -11.41
C ILE A 128 -16.68 18.39 -12.75
N ASP A 129 -16.07 17.85 -13.80
CA ASP A 129 -16.01 18.49 -15.12
C ASP A 129 -17.40 18.67 -15.73
N GLU A 130 -18.31 17.73 -15.57
CA GLU A 130 -19.68 17.83 -16.01
C GLU A 130 -20.47 18.91 -15.28
N PHE A 131 -20.22 19.07 -13.99
CA PHE A 131 -20.90 20.06 -13.16
C PHE A 131 -20.49 21.50 -13.51
N TYR A 132 -19.25 21.71 -13.94
CA TYR A 132 -18.74 23.05 -14.25
C TYR A 132 -18.77 23.43 -15.73
N LYS A 133 -19.34 22.58 -16.60
CA LYS A 133 -19.66 22.93 -18.00
C LYS A 133 -20.96 23.71 -18.09
#